data_53e7aa96465d01bed94fd29b4323be39
#
_entry.id   53e7aa96465d01bed94fd29b4323be39
#
_cell.length_a   1.000
_cell.length_b   1.000
_cell.length_c   1.000
_cell.angle_alpha   90.00
_cell.angle_beta   90.00
_cell.angle_gamma   90.00
#
_symmetry.space_group_name_H-M   'P 1'
#
loop_
_entity.id
_entity.type
_entity.pdbx_description
1 polymer ?
#
loop_
_entity_poly.entity_id
_entity_poly.type
_entity_poly.pdbx_seq_one_letter_code
_entity_poly.pdbx_strand_id
1 'polypeptide(L)'
;MKKILISVMLFAACVFAVSAQEKEKEVKKGWSFGVLPTATFSVDNGFQAGAFGDVYNYGDGNTYPDPLHKFSWEVSYFTKSQRMRFYLAYDSKYLIPNMRVNVSATYVRDPLYSFWGFNGGASLAGLANPYDLWTNKDVNSNYFGINYYGMSRNMLRILANVQGRIVPHLNWAAGINFWNWQVGDMKDTGFKVKGDNDKHYYDKTSTLYRDYVALGIISADEAAGGNALELNAGLVFDTRDIEAAPNRGIWAEAYLNGNVLAHQYLKACVYFRHYVDIPIHIKAGDPVFAYRLAWQQTIAGQTPLYMIQNVPLLVQRNMISEGFGSSNTIRGLRENRILTEGFAWLNTELRVKIVNFKLFNQFFYIAVNPFFDAGIITKAARAQAFERAKTANAATFLPLSSIYDASKVGDIVYSAGAGLKIAMNQNFIISAEFAKCFYKPLDAGLWIGIGINYQF
;
A
#
# COMPACT_ATOMS: atom_id res chain seq x y z
N MET A 1 17.08 -15.93 11.35
CA MET A 1 16.12 -15.77 12.43
C MET A 1 16.71 -15.06 13.67
N LYS A 2 17.79 -15.55 14.31
CA LYS A 2 18.38 -14.87 15.51
C LYS A 2 18.78 -13.42 15.26
N LYS A 3 19.34 -13.05 14.09
CA LYS A 3 19.75 -11.66 13.77
C LYS A 3 18.56 -10.73 13.56
N ILE A 4 17.41 -11.22 13.07
CA ILE A 4 16.19 -10.44 12.90
C ILE A 4 15.53 -10.15 14.26
N LEU A 5 15.52 -11.16 15.15
CA LEU A 5 15.01 -10.98 16.52
C LEU A 5 15.84 -9.95 17.32
N ILE A 6 17.16 -9.98 17.16
CA ILE A 6 18.09 -9.02 17.81
C ILE A 6 17.87 -7.60 17.24
N SER A 7 17.64 -7.45 15.94
CA SER A 7 17.33 -6.14 15.33
C SER A 7 15.99 -5.56 15.81
N VAL A 8 14.97 -6.40 15.99
CA VAL A 8 13.67 -6.00 16.55
C VAL A 8 13.81 -5.63 18.03
N MET A 9 14.63 -6.37 18.80
CA MET A 9 14.91 -6.05 20.20
C MET A 9 15.74 -4.78 20.36
N LEU A 10 16.73 -4.55 19.50
CA LEU A 10 17.52 -3.30 19.50
C LEU A 10 16.67 -2.09 19.09
N PHE A 11 15.74 -2.26 18.14
CA PHE A 11 14.78 -1.21 17.78
C PHE A 11 13.82 -0.90 18.91
N ALA A 12 13.30 -1.90 19.61
CA ALA A 12 12.53 -1.72 20.81
C ALA A 12 13.34 -0.95 21.88
N ALA A 13 14.62 -1.27 22.08
CA ALA A 13 15.48 -0.61 23.04
C ALA A 13 15.77 0.87 22.71
N CYS A 14 15.88 1.23 21.42
CA CYS A 14 16.06 2.64 21.03
C CYS A 14 14.80 3.50 21.24
N VAL A 15 13.62 2.92 21.15
CA VAL A 15 12.34 3.59 21.44
C VAL A 15 12.19 3.90 22.94
N PHE A 16 12.90 3.18 23.81
CA PHE A 16 12.85 3.34 25.27
C PHE A 16 13.68 4.50 25.84
N ALA A 17 14.46 5.20 25.02
CA ALA A 17 15.34 6.27 25.50
C ALA A 17 14.66 7.63 25.70
N VAL A 18 13.36 7.75 25.40
CA VAL A 18 12.60 8.98 25.67
C VAL A 18 11.95 8.89 27.05
N SER A 19 12.62 9.42 28.06
CA SER A 19 12.07 9.52 29.40
C SER A 19 10.90 10.50 29.45
N ALA A 20 9.70 9.98 29.69
CA ALA A 20 8.53 10.80 30.04
C ALA A 20 8.31 10.80 31.54
N GLN A 21 8.51 11.94 32.18
CA GLN A 21 7.99 12.21 33.51
C GLN A 21 6.47 12.33 33.47
N GLU A 22 5.78 11.59 34.34
CA GLU A 22 4.35 11.81 34.60
C GLU A 22 4.21 13.17 35.34
N LYS A 23 3.84 14.20 34.58
CA LYS A 23 3.13 15.36 35.11
C LYS A 23 1.66 15.21 34.71
N GLU A 24 0.73 15.72 35.56
CA GLU A 24 -0.67 15.98 35.20
C GLU A 24 -0.78 16.36 33.72
N LYS A 25 -1.85 15.98 33.05
CA LYS A 25 -2.05 16.26 31.59
C LYS A 25 -1.86 17.76 31.33
N GLU A 26 -0.62 18.18 31.29
CA GLU A 26 -0.25 19.56 31.00
C GLU A 26 -0.68 19.85 29.59
N VAL A 27 -1.59 20.78 29.40
CA VAL A 27 -2.06 21.22 28.09
C VAL A 27 -0.85 21.73 27.32
N LYS A 28 -0.47 21.03 26.24
CA LYS A 28 0.64 21.46 25.40
C LYS A 28 0.30 22.75 24.69
N LYS A 29 1.26 23.69 24.68
CA LYS A 29 1.18 25.01 24.02
C LYS A 29 2.37 25.17 23.09
N GLY A 30 2.20 26.01 22.07
CA GLY A 30 3.27 26.32 21.13
C GLY A 30 3.70 25.12 20.29
N TRP A 31 4.98 25.07 19.96
CA TRP A 31 5.54 24.05 19.09
C TRP A 31 6.02 22.83 19.87
N SER A 32 5.75 21.65 19.32
CA SER A 32 6.25 20.36 19.80
C SER A 32 6.67 19.51 18.60
N PHE A 33 7.71 18.71 18.76
CA PHE A 33 8.18 17.84 17.68
C PHE A 33 8.51 16.44 18.20
N GLY A 34 8.40 15.45 17.33
CA GLY A 34 8.83 14.08 17.58
C GLY A 34 9.51 13.52 16.33
N VAL A 35 10.58 12.77 16.53
CA VAL A 35 11.31 12.09 15.45
C VAL A 35 11.51 10.65 15.86
N LEU A 36 11.22 9.74 14.95
CA LEU A 36 11.40 8.30 15.16
C LEU A 36 12.17 7.69 14.00
N PRO A 37 13.06 6.73 14.25
CA PRO A 37 13.66 5.95 13.19
C PRO A 37 12.60 5.06 12.53
N THR A 38 12.67 4.91 11.20
CA THR A 38 11.87 3.93 10.46
C THR A 38 12.69 2.66 10.27
N ALA A 39 12.19 1.54 10.76
CA ALA A 39 12.76 0.23 10.51
C ALA A 39 11.61 -0.76 10.28
N THR A 40 11.34 -1.05 9.01
CA THR A 40 10.31 -2.01 8.60
C THR A 40 10.89 -3.04 7.64
N PHE A 41 10.17 -4.08 7.36
CA PHE A 41 10.58 -5.12 6.43
C PHE A 41 9.39 -5.60 5.62
N SER A 42 9.61 -5.77 4.32
CA SER A 42 8.70 -6.52 3.47
C SER A 42 9.49 -7.48 2.57
N VAL A 43 8.86 -8.58 2.19
CA VAL A 43 9.47 -9.53 1.26
C VAL A 43 9.68 -8.94 -0.12
N ASP A 44 8.95 -7.88 -0.47
CA ASP A 44 9.05 -7.21 -1.77
C ASP A 44 10.21 -6.22 -1.82
N ASN A 45 10.31 -5.35 -0.82
CA ASN A 45 11.26 -4.24 -0.81
C ASN A 45 12.50 -4.46 0.08
N GLY A 46 12.50 -5.53 0.87
CA GLY A 46 13.56 -5.81 1.85
C GLY A 46 13.41 -4.96 3.11
N PHE A 47 14.52 -4.62 3.73
CA PHE A 47 14.56 -3.78 4.91
C PHE A 47 14.45 -2.30 4.52
N GLN A 48 13.55 -1.58 5.20
CA GLN A 48 13.43 -0.13 5.11
C GLN A 48 14.17 0.50 6.28
N ALA A 49 15.08 1.40 5.99
CA ALA A 49 15.78 2.21 6.96
C ALA A 49 15.51 3.70 6.68
N GLY A 50 15.30 4.48 7.72
CA GLY A 50 15.03 5.90 7.56
C GLY A 50 14.64 6.59 8.85
N ALA A 51 14.01 7.73 8.71
CA ALA A 51 13.41 8.48 9.82
C ALA A 51 12.12 9.15 9.37
N PHE A 52 11.19 9.28 10.28
CA PHE A 52 9.99 10.09 10.10
C PHE A 52 9.76 10.95 11.34
N GLY A 53 9.06 12.03 11.17
CA GLY A 53 8.76 12.93 12.28
C GLY A 53 7.52 13.76 12.04
N ASP A 54 6.98 14.22 13.15
CA ASP A 54 5.87 15.16 13.20
C ASP A 54 6.28 16.41 13.97
N VAL A 55 5.84 17.55 13.47
CA VAL A 55 5.95 18.86 14.13
C VAL A 55 4.53 19.38 14.34
N TYR A 56 4.20 19.69 15.57
CA TYR A 56 2.87 20.14 15.97
C TYR A 56 2.94 21.59 16.48
N ASN A 57 1.93 22.38 16.16
CA ASN A 57 1.68 23.67 16.79
C ASN A 57 0.32 23.61 17.49
N TYR A 58 0.32 23.82 18.80
CA TYR A 58 -0.88 23.81 19.64
C TYR A 58 -1.39 25.22 19.96
N GLY A 59 -0.70 26.28 19.49
CA GLY A 59 -1.04 27.68 19.79
C GLY A 59 -1.07 27.94 21.29
N ASP A 60 -2.18 28.44 21.77
CA ASP A 60 -2.45 28.70 23.20
C ASP A 60 -2.89 27.45 23.99
N GLY A 61 -3.10 26.33 23.31
CA GLY A 61 -3.52 25.04 23.89
C GLY A 61 -5.03 24.83 23.98
N ASN A 62 -5.84 25.76 23.51
CA ASN A 62 -7.30 25.67 23.60
C ASN A 62 -7.90 24.49 22.81
N THR A 63 -7.19 24.00 21.79
CA THR A 63 -7.63 22.88 20.96
C THR A 63 -6.98 21.54 21.38
N TYR A 64 -6.12 21.53 22.41
CA TYR A 64 -5.45 20.31 22.86
C TYR A 64 -6.47 19.22 23.20
N PRO A 65 -6.29 17.96 22.79
CA PRO A 65 -5.08 17.38 22.19
C PRO A 65 -4.92 17.55 20.68
N ASP A 66 -5.87 18.14 19.96
CA ASP A 66 -5.75 18.42 18.53
C ASP A 66 -4.81 19.60 18.28
N PRO A 67 -3.77 19.46 17.43
CA PRO A 67 -2.92 20.60 17.07
C PRO A 67 -3.63 21.52 16.08
N LEU A 68 -3.35 22.82 16.15
CA LEU A 68 -3.76 23.79 15.14
C LEU A 68 -3.12 23.46 13.78
N HIS A 69 -1.83 23.12 13.80
CA HIS A 69 -1.06 22.77 12.61
C HIS A 69 -0.22 21.53 12.87
N LYS A 70 -0.22 20.60 11.92
CA LYS A 70 0.64 19.43 11.94
C LYS A 70 1.44 19.36 10.65
N PHE A 71 2.76 19.21 10.78
CA PHE A 71 3.65 18.88 9.66
C PHE A 71 4.23 17.50 9.89
N SER A 72 4.19 16.65 8.86
CA SER A 72 4.75 15.30 8.89
C SER A 72 5.80 15.16 7.81
N TRP A 73 6.88 14.43 8.08
CA TRP A 73 7.91 14.15 7.09
C TRP A 73 8.46 12.73 7.24
N GLU A 74 8.95 12.17 6.15
CA GLU A 74 9.62 10.87 6.12
C GLU A 74 10.74 10.90 5.08
N VAL A 75 11.90 10.30 5.43
CA VAL A 75 12.98 9.97 4.52
C VAL A 75 13.32 8.50 4.74
N SER A 76 13.23 7.69 3.69
CA SER A 76 13.50 6.26 3.82
C SER A 76 14.17 5.66 2.59
N TYR A 77 14.93 4.58 2.82
CA TYR A 77 15.61 3.77 1.82
C TYR A 77 15.28 2.30 2.04
N PHE A 78 15.03 1.58 0.94
CA PHE A 78 14.69 0.17 0.92
C PHE A 78 15.84 -0.64 0.31
N THR A 79 16.32 -1.64 1.03
CA THR A 79 17.58 -2.32 0.69
C THR A 79 17.50 -3.22 -0.53
N LYS A 80 16.37 -3.87 -0.78
CA LYS A 80 16.20 -4.81 -1.90
C LYS A 80 15.84 -4.08 -3.20
N SER A 81 14.81 -3.23 -3.16
CA SER A 81 14.36 -2.47 -4.33
C SER A 81 15.23 -1.25 -4.62
N GLN A 82 16.11 -0.86 -3.69
CA GLN A 82 16.88 0.40 -3.71
C GLN A 82 15.98 1.64 -3.87
N ARG A 83 14.73 1.51 -3.45
CA ARG A 83 13.75 2.58 -3.45
C ARG A 83 14.16 3.64 -2.44
N MET A 84 14.03 4.90 -2.85
CA MET A 84 14.11 6.07 -1.97
C MET A 84 12.76 6.73 -1.91
N ARG A 85 12.33 7.13 -0.71
CA ARG A 85 11.08 7.85 -0.48
C ARG A 85 11.33 9.09 0.35
N PHE A 86 10.77 10.20 -0.13
CA PHE A 86 10.69 11.48 0.58
C PHE A 86 9.22 11.87 0.66
N TYR A 87 8.78 12.22 1.83
CA TYR A 87 7.40 12.61 2.10
C TYR A 87 7.37 13.85 2.98
N LEU A 88 6.52 14.80 2.64
CA LEU A 88 6.22 15.97 3.43
C LEU A 88 4.71 16.19 3.40
N ALA A 89 4.10 16.46 4.54
CA ALA A 89 2.68 16.75 4.62
C ALA A 89 2.37 17.84 5.64
N TYR A 90 1.30 18.55 5.37
CA TYR A 90 0.64 19.47 6.26
C TYR A 90 -0.81 19.03 6.46
N ASP A 91 -1.29 19.04 7.70
CA ASP A 91 -2.68 18.72 8.08
C ASP A 91 -3.17 19.73 9.13
N SER A 92 -4.35 20.26 8.93
CA SER A 92 -5.00 21.15 9.89
C SER A 92 -6.53 21.04 9.81
N LYS A 93 -7.15 20.96 10.99
CA LYS A 93 -8.63 21.04 11.16
C LYS A 93 -9.09 22.48 11.42
N TYR A 94 -8.15 23.42 11.54
CA TYR A 94 -8.40 24.78 12.03
C TYR A 94 -7.93 25.88 11.08
N LEU A 95 -7.24 25.54 9.96
CA LEU A 95 -6.76 26.52 8.99
C LEU A 95 -7.95 27.27 8.33
N ILE A 96 -9.01 26.54 8.04
CA ILE A 96 -10.26 27.08 7.52
C ILE A 96 -11.38 26.62 8.47
N PRO A 97 -12.25 27.51 8.94
CA PRO A 97 -13.33 27.15 9.86
C PRO A 97 -14.21 26.02 9.30
N ASN A 98 -14.47 25.00 10.09
CA ASN A 98 -15.27 23.82 9.76
C ASN A 98 -14.71 22.97 8.60
N MET A 99 -13.45 23.14 8.25
CA MET A 99 -12.80 22.36 7.20
C MET A 99 -11.48 21.78 7.69
N ARG A 100 -11.19 20.55 7.26
CA ARG A 100 -9.86 19.95 7.37
C ARG A 100 -9.13 20.13 6.05
N VAL A 101 -7.93 20.67 6.10
CA VAL A 101 -7.04 20.86 4.94
C VAL A 101 -5.87 19.91 5.06
N ASN A 102 -5.57 19.20 4.00
CA ASN A 102 -4.39 18.33 3.90
C ASN A 102 -3.64 18.63 2.61
N VAL A 103 -2.35 18.94 2.72
CA VAL A 103 -1.44 19.14 1.59
C VAL A 103 -0.25 18.23 1.76
N SER A 104 0.17 17.53 0.70
CA SER A 104 1.38 16.69 0.79
C SER A 104 2.16 16.67 -0.51
N ALA A 105 3.47 16.47 -0.38
CA ALA A 105 4.38 16.19 -1.48
C ALA A 105 5.09 14.86 -1.20
N THR A 106 5.17 14.01 -2.22
CA THR A 106 5.86 12.72 -2.14
C THR A 106 6.75 12.56 -3.36
N TYR A 107 8.01 12.21 -3.14
CA TYR A 107 8.91 11.80 -4.20
C TYR A 107 9.39 10.37 -3.93
N VAL A 108 9.28 9.53 -4.95
CA VAL A 108 9.76 8.14 -4.91
C VAL A 108 10.67 7.91 -6.10
N ARG A 109 11.89 7.44 -5.84
CA ARG A 109 12.78 6.87 -6.85
C ARG A 109 12.80 5.36 -6.64
N ASP A 110 12.39 4.60 -7.65
CA ASP A 110 12.23 3.15 -7.57
C ASP A 110 12.92 2.49 -8.79
N PRO A 111 14.22 2.18 -8.72
CA PRO A 111 14.97 1.64 -9.84
C PRO A 111 14.60 0.20 -10.19
N LEU A 112 14.01 -0.52 -9.23
CA LEU A 112 13.55 -1.90 -9.39
C LEU A 112 12.12 -2.03 -8.85
N TYR A 113 11.16 -1.62 -9.66
CA TYR A 113 9.74 -1.79 -9.41
C TYR A 113 9.27 -3.15 -9.95
N SER A 114 8.50 -3.90 -9.18
CA SER A 114 7.94 -5.18 -9.61
C SER A 114 6.74 -4.96 -10.54
N PHE A 115 6.87 -5.35 -11.80
CA PHE A 115 5.83 -5.30 -12.81
C PHE A 115 5.48 -6.72 -13.28
N TRP A 116 4.39 -7.26 -12.77
CA TRP A 116 3.93 -8.63 -13.04
C TRP A 116 2.95 -8.71 -14.23
N GLY A 117 2.85 -7.65 -15.02
CA GLY A 117 1.84 -7.51 -16.05
C GLY A 117 0.48 -7.07 -15.51
N PHE A 118 -0.53 -7.14 -16.35
CA PHE A 118 -1.89 -6.75 -16.01
C PHE A 118 -2.74 -7.94 -15.58
N ASN A 119 -3.78 -7.68 -14.77
CA ASN A 119 -4.81 -8.62 -14.34
C ASN A 119 -4.28 -9.86 -13.58
N GLY A 120 -3.14 -9.73 -12.92
CA GLY A 120 -2.52 -10.86 -12.23
C GLY A 120 -1.98 -11.96 -13.16
N GLY A 121 -1.91 -11.69 -14.46
CA GLY A 121 -1.66 -12.68 -15.50
C GLY A 121 -0.31 -13.37 -15.48
N ALA A 122 0.74 -12.68 -15.06
CA ALA A 122 2.13 -13.15 -15.19
C ALA A 122 2.49 -14.47 -14.47
N SER A 123 1.55 -15.13 -13.82
CA SER A 123 1.80 -16.40 -13.10
C SER A 123 1.09 -17.59 -13.70
N LEU A 124 0.38 -17.44 -14.81
CA LEU A 124 -0.78 -18.26 -15.05
C LEU A 124 -0.57 -19.47 -15.92
N ALA A 125 0.52 -19.64 -16.60
CA ALA A 125 0.55 -20.70 -17.56
C ALA A 125 1.75 -21.60 -17.44
N GLY A 126 1.86 -22.35 -16.39
CA GLY A 126 2.92 -23.35 -16.28
C GLY A 126 4.34 -22.75 -16.30
N LEU A 127 4.42 -21.42 -16.32
CA LEU A 127 5.62 -20.74 -15.91
C LEU A 127 5.70 -20.95 -14.41
N ALA A 128 6.77 -21.57 -13.95
CA ALA A 128 7.09 -21.61 -12.53
C ALA A 128 6.79 -20.23 -11.95
N ASN A 129 6.02 -20.22 -10.87
CA ASN A 129 5.85 -19.00 -10.08
C ASN A 129 7.23 -18.36 -9.96
N PRO A 130 7.44 -17.08 -10.33
CA PRO A 130 8.76 -16.46 -10.26
C PRO A 130 9.41 -16.59 -8.89
N TYR A 131 8.68 -16.99 -7.87
CA TYR A 131 9.16 -17.30 -6.52
C TYR A 131 9.51 -18.77 -6.29
N ASP A 132 9.02 -19.71 -7.09
CA ASP A 132 9.52 -21.10 -7.10
C ASP A 132 10.97 -21.17 -7.59
N LEU A 133 11.44 -20.09 -8.20
CA LEU A 133 12.81 -19.87 -8.62
C LEU A 133 13.81 -19.80 -7.48
N TRP A 134 13.35 -19.47 -6.28
CA TRP A 134 14.16 -19.52 -5.08
C TRP A 134 14.38 -20.96 -4.60
N THR A 135 13.54 -21.88 -5.05
CA THR A 135 13.50 -23.27 -4.61
C THR A 135 13.75 -24.27 -5.73
N ASN A 136 13.44 -23.96 -6.98
CA ASN A 136 13.51 -24.90 -8.10
C ASN A 136 14.61 -24.49 -9.10
N LYS A 137 15.67 -25.28 -9.15
CA LYS A 137 16.85 -25.05 -9.99
C LYS A 137 16.72 -25.64 -11.42
N ASP A 138 15.62 -26.32 -11.72
CA ASP A 138 15.40 -26.92 -13.05
C ASP A 138 14.83 -25.87 -14.00
N VAL A 139 15.75 -25.19 -14.66
CA VAL A 139 15.48 -24.19 -15.67
C VAL A 139 15.11 -24.88 -16.99
N ASN A 140 13.82 -24.95 -17.29
CA ASN A 140 13.39 -25.28 -18.64
C ASN A 140 13.36 -23.99 -19.50
N SER A 141 13.26 -24.17 -20.83
CA SER A 141 13.35 -23.08 -21.82
C SER A 141 12.33 -21.93 -21.67
N ASN A 142 11.34 -22.08 -20.78
CA ASN A 142 10.26 -21.11 -20.56
C ASN A 142 10.44 -20.26 -19.30
N TYR A 143 11.60 -20.33 -18.66
CA TYR A 143 11.91 -19.60 -17.45
C TYR A 143 12.22 -18.13 -17.68
N PHE A 144 11.55 -17.25 -16.93
CA PHE A 144 11.84 -15.84 -16.88
C PHE A 144 12.31 -15.47 -15.48
N GLY A 145 13.55 -15.03 -15.32
CA GLY A 145 14.08 -14.57 -14.03
C GLY A 145 13.33 -13.39 -13.44
N ILE A 146 13.52 -13.13 -12.16
CA ILE A 146 12.84 -12.02 -11.45
C ILE A 146 13.08 -10.67 -12.13
N ASN A 147 14.23 -10.47 -12.76
CA ASN A 147 14.58 -9.23 -13.47
C ASN A 147 13.71 -9.01 -14.72
N TYR A 148 13.17 -10.06 -15.31
CA TYR A 148 12.20 -9.95 -16.41
C TYR A 148 10.95 -9.17 -15.99
N TYR A 149 10.56 -9.27 -14.74
CA TYR A 149 9.42 -8.58 -14.16
C TYR A 149 9.79 -7.24 -13.52
N GLY A 150 11.00 -6.75 -13.79
CA GLY A 150 11.46 -5.47 -13.27
C GLY A 150 11.21 -4.34 -14.27
N MET A 151 10.86 -3.18 -13.74
CA MET A 151 10.88 -1.90 -14.46
C MET A 151 11.34 -0.80 -13.50
N SER A 152 11.70 0.37 -14.00
CA SER A 152 12.02 1.52 -13.17
C SER A 152 10.89 2.53 -13.19
N ARG A 153 10.74 3.26 -12.09
CA ARG A 153 9.85 4.40 -12.01
C ARG A 153 10.39 5.47 -11.06
N ASN A 154 10.16 6.73 -11.41
CA ASN A 154 10.27 7.86 -10.50
C ASN A 154 8.91 8.54 -10.44
N MET A 155 8.51 9.00 -9.26
CA MET A 155 7.22 9.62 -9.04
C MET A 155 7.38 10.88 -8.20
N LEU A 156 6.83 11.97 -8.67
CA LEU A 156 6.53 13.15 -7.86
C LEU A 156 5.01 13.28 -7.77
N ARG A 157 4.49 13.40 -6.57
CA ARG A 157 3.09 13.67 -6.29
C ARG A 157 2.96 14.92 -5.44
N ILE A 158 2.04 15.80 -5.80
CA ILE A 158 1.62 16.95 -4.99
C ILE A 158 0.11 16.87 -4.85
N LEU A 159 -0.36 16.84 -3.61
CA LEU A 159 -1.77 16.65 -3.26
C LEU A 159 -2.24 17.83 -2.42
N ALA A 160 -3.44 18.34 -2.71
CA ALA A 160 -4.16 19.23 -1.84
C ALA A 160 -5.64 18.78 -1.75
N ASN A 161 -6.09 18.46 -0.55
CA ASN A 161 -7.45 18.02 -0.28
C ASN A 161 -8.10 18.84 0.83
N VAL A 162 -9.40 18.99 0.73
CA VAL A 162 -10.24 19.68 1.72
C VAL A 162 -11.42 18.77 2.06
N GLN A 163 -11.80 18.74 3.33
CA GLN A 163 -13.00 18.07 3.83
C GLN A 163 -13.80 19.05 4.67
N GLY A 164 -15.09 19.19 4.39
CA GLY A 164 -15.99 20.05 5.13
C GLY A 164 -17.21 19.28 5.66
N ARG A 165 -17.75 19.76 6.79
CA ARG A 165 -18.94 19.14 7.41
C ARG A 165 -20.21 19.52 6.62
N ILE A 166 -21.07 18.53 6.35
CA ILE A 166 -22.43 18.73 5.87
C ILE A 166 -23.39 18.67 7.08
N VAL A 167 -23.38 17.53 7.79
CA VAL A 167 -24.11 17.30 9.02
C VAL A 167 -23.23 16.49 9.98
N PRO A 168 -23.60 16.25 11.23
CA PRO A 168 -22.82 15.39 12.12
C PRO A 168 -22.50 14.06 11.45
N HIS A 169 -21.23 13.64 11.51
CA HIS A 169 -20.69 12.40 10.93
C HIS A 169 -20.65 12.34 9.39
N LEU A 170 -21.26 13.25 8.64
CA LEU A 170 -21.21 13.28 7.20
C LEU A 170 -20.48 14.53 6.70
N ASN A 171 -19.45 14.30 5.91
CA ASN A 171 -18.61 15.34 5.33
C ASN A 171 -18.58 15.21 3.80
N TRP A 172 -18.44 16.33 3.10
CA TRP A 172 -17.99 16.35 1.72
C TRP A 172 -16.46 16.37 1.70
N ALA A 173 -15.87 15.87 0.64
CA ALA A 173 -14.42 15.95 0.41
C ALA A 173 -14.17 16.30 -1.06
N ALA A 174 -13.16 17.12 -1.31
CA ALA A 174 -12.70 17.46 -2.65
C ALA A 174 -11.19 17.67 -2.65
N GLY A 175 -10.54 17.46 -3.80
CA GLY A 175 -9.10 17.64 -3.87
C GLY A 175 -8.54 17.59 -5.27
N ILE A 176 -7.27 17.91 -5.34
CA ILE A 176 -6.45 17.94 -6.54
C ILE A 176 -5.15 17.20 -6.28
N ASN A 177 -4.76 16.30 -7.19
CA ASN A 177 -3.50 15.57 -7.15
C ASN A 177 -2.75 15.78 -8.46
N PHE A 178 -1.59 16.38 -8.40
CA PHE A 178 -0.66 16.41 -9.52
C PHE A 178 0.35 15.27 -9.39
N TRP A 179 0.58 14.58 -10.50
CA TRP A 179 1.54 13.50 -10.63
C TRP A 179 2.48 13.75 -11.79
N ASN A 180 3.75 13.54 -11.57
CA ASN A 180 4.76 13.40 -12.63
C ASN A 180 5.40 12.03 -12.49
N TRP A 181 5.32 11.23 -13.53
CA TRP A 181 5.87 9.90 -13.61
C TRP A 181 6.93 9.81 -14.70
N GLN A 182 8.03 9.17 -14.37
CA GLN A 182 9.03 8.69 -15.32
C GLN A 182 9.10 7.18 -15.17
N VAL A 183 8.90 6.48 -16.25
CA VAL A 183 8.82 5.02 -16.30
C VAL A 183 9.81 4.52 -17.37
N GLY A 184 10.34 3.35 -17.19
CA GLY A 184 11.23 2.73 -18.16
C GLY A 184 11.74 1.36 -17.72
N ASP A 185 12.72 0.85 -18.43
CA ASP A 185 13.35 -0.40 -18.03
C ASP A 185 13.93 -0.33 -16.64
N MET A 186 14.01 -1.50 -16.00
CA MET A 186 14.72 -1.62 -14.74
C MET A 186 16.16 -1.14 -14.90
N LYS A 187 16.67 -0.48 -13.87
CA LYS A 187 18.08 -0.11 -13.79
C LYS A 187 18.83 -1.24 -13.08
N ASP A 188 20.02 -1.56 -13.57
CA ASP A 188 20.88 -2.49 -12.86
C ASP A 188 21.16 -1.96 -11.45
N THR A 189 20.68 -2.70 -10.48
CA THR A 189 20.83 -2.37 -9.07
C THR A 189 21.97 -3.11 -8.42
N GLY A 190 22.67 -3.99 -9.15
CA GLY A 190 23.65 -4.91 -8.59
C GLY A 190 23.05 -5.92 -7.61
N PHE A 191 21.72 -6.04 -7.56
CA PHE A 191 21.06 -6.97 -6.66
C PHE A 191 21.31 -8.40 -7.13
N LYS A 192 22.04 -9.17 -6.32
CA LYS A 192 22.34 -10.58 -6.54
C LYS A 192 21.57 -11.45 -5.56
N VAL A 193 20.96 -12.50 -6.06
CA VAL A 193 20.34 -13.52 -5.22
C VAL A 193 21.42 -14.46 -4.71
N LYS A 194 21.50 -14.62 -3.39
CA LYS A 194 22.51 -15.46 -2.75
C LYS A 194 22.29 -16.93 -3.14
N GLY A 195 23.28 -17.54 -3.78
CA GLY A 195 23.30 -18.98 -4.11
C GLY A 195 22.95 -19.31 -5.54
N ASP A 196 22.78 -18.33 -6.40
CA ASP A 196 22.58 -18.54 -7.81
C ASP A 196 23.86 -18.28 -8.60
N ASN A 197 24.21 -19.21 -9.49
CA ASN A 197 25.27 -18.98 -10.46
C ASN A 197 24.75 -17.93 -11.43
N ASP A 198 25.36 -16.78 -11.45
CA ASP A 198 25.05 -15.51 -12.14
C ASP A 198 24.46 -15.58 -13.57
N LYS A 199 24.32 -16.78 -14.14
CA LYS A 199 23.98 -16.99 -15.57
C LYS A 199 22.48 -16.92 -15.90
N HIS A 200 21.59 -17.12 -14.94
CA HIS A 200 20.15 -17.32 -15.23
C HIS A 200 19.31 -16.06 -15.18
N TYR A 201 19.82 -14.98 -14.57
CA TYR A 201 19.04 -13.74 -14.40
C TYR A 201 19.14 -12.77 -15.58
N TYR A 202 20.16 -12.89 -16.42
CA TYR A 202 20.48 -11.92 -17.48
C TYR A 202 20.41 -12.50 -18.90
N ASP A 203 20.12 -13.79 -19.05
CA ASP A 203 20.10 -14.43 -20.39
C ASP A 203 18.94 -14.00 -21.29
N LYS A 204 17.99 -13.21 -20.76
CA LYS A 204 16.92 -12.64 -21.58
C LYS A 204 17.17 -11.18 -21.83
N THR A 205 17.30 -10.84 -23.08
CA THR A 205 17.59 -9.49 -23.58
C THR A 205 16.42 -8.52 -23.44
N SER A 206 15.27 -8.98 -22.89
CA SER A 206 14.07 -8.17 -22.74
C SER A 206 13.46 -8.30 -21.35
N THR A 207 12.59 -7.33 -20.99
CA THR A 207 11.74 -7.33 -19.81
C THR A 207 10.29 -7.41 -20.24
N LEU A 208 9.40 -7.84 -19.35
CA LEU A 208 7.94 -7.88 -19.62
C LEU A 208 7.43 -6.49 -20.05
N TYR A 209 7.96 -5.43 -19.44
CA TYR A 209 7.66 -4.06 -19.82
C TYR A 209 7.98 -3.78 -21.29
N ARG A 210 9.21 -4.12 -21.75
CA ARG A 210 9.63 -3.95 -23.15
C ARG A 210 8.77 -4.78 -24.10
N ASP A 211 8.50 -6.02 -23.74
CA ASP A 211 7.68 -6.90 -24.57
C ASP A 211 6.26 -6.34 -24.72
N TYR A 212 5.67 -5.79 -23.64
CA TYR A 212 4.36 -5.17 -23.73
C TYR A 212 4.34 -3.88 -24.54
N VAL A 213 5.43 -3.10 -24.52
CA VAL A 213 5.59 -1.93 -25.38
C VAL A 213 5.74 -2.36 -26.86
N ALA A 214 6.58 -3.34 -27.12
CA ALA A 214 6.80 -3.87 -28.50
C ALA A 214 5.53 -4.47 -29.12
N LEU A 215 4.68 -5.08 -28.29
CA LEU A 215 3.40 -5.65 -28.71
C LEU A 215 2.25 -4.62 -28.78
N GLY A 216 2.49 -3.37 -28.36
CA GLY A 216 1.47 -2.34 -28.30
C GLY A 216 0.39 -2.57 -27.22
N ILE A 217 0.68 -3.40 -26.22
CA ILE A 217 -0.15 -3.58 -25.03
C ILE A 217 -0.01 -2.35 -24.12
N ILE A 218 1.22 -1.84 -24.01
CA ILE A 218 1.53 -0.52 -23.46
C ILE A 218 1.75 0.39 -24.67
N SER A 219 0.98 1.45 -24.78
CA SER A 219 1.09 2.39 -25.91
C SER A 219 2.35 3.24 -25.79
N ALA A 220 2.92 3.66 -26.92
CA ALA A 220 4.17 4.41 -26.97
C ALA A 220 4.10 5.76 -26.24
N ASP A 221 2.92 6.37 -26.21
CA ASP A 221 2.64 7.65 -25.56
C ASP A 221 2.58 7.57 -24.02
N GLU A 222 2.37 6.37 -23.45
CA GLU A 222 2.37 6.15 -22.00
C GLU A 222 3.64 5.44 -21.49
N ALA A 223 4.42 4.84 -22.41
CA ALA A 223 5.56 3.99 -22.05
C ALA A 223 6.63 4.72 -21.21
N ALA A 224 6.93 5.96 -21.53
CA ALA A 224 7.93 6.75 -20.77
C ALA A 224 7.40 7.38 -19.48
N GLY A 225 6.12 7.17 -19.15
CA GLY A 225 5.42 7.88 -18.08
C GLY A 225 4.68 9.10 -18.60
N GLY A 226 4.40 10.05 -17.72
CA GLY A 226 3.66 11.26 -18.08
C GLY A 226 3.19 12.05 -16.87
N ASN A 227 2.42 13.10 -17.14
CA ASN A 227 1.78 13.89 -16.12
C ASN A 227 0.30 13.53 -16.01
N ALA A 228 -0.20 13.53 -14.77
CA ALA A 228 -1.63 13.44 -14.50
C ALA A 228 -2.05 14.52 -13.50
N LEU A 229 -3.22 15.08 -13.72
CA LEU A 229 -3.88 15.98 -12.80
C LEU A 229 -5.24 15.37 -12.45
N GLU A 230 -5.30 14.72 -11.30
CA GLU A 230 -6.54 14.13 -10.81
C GLU A 230 -7.33 15.14 -9.98
N LEU A 231 -8.61 15.24 -10.27
CA LEU A 231 -9.60 15.90 -9.44
C LEU A 231 -10.43 14.83 -8.74
N ASN A 232 -10.66 15.00 -7.45
CA ASN A 232 -11.52 14.11 -6.69
C ASN A 232 -12.62 14.88 -5.95
N ALA A 233 -13.79 14.25 -5.84
CA ALA A 233 -14.89 14.74 -5.04
C ALA A 233 -15.74 13.59 -4.52
N GLY A 234 -16.25 13.71 -3.30
CA GLY A 234 -17.03 12.65 -2.69
C GLY A 234 -17.55 12.96 -1.30
N LEU A 235 -18.03 11.91 -0.64
CA LEU A 235 -18.63 11.94 0.69
C LEU A 235 -17.86 11.03 1.63
N VAL A 236 -17.77 11.42 2.89
CA VAL A 236 -17.15 10.69 3.99
C VAL A 236 -18.11 10.65 5.16
N PHE A 237 -18.47 9.43 5.59
CA PHE A 237 -19.27 9.19 6.79
C PHE A 237 -18.39 8.53 7.85
N ASP A 238 -18.28 9.11 9.04
CA ASP A 238 -17.37 8.66 10.09
C ASP A 238 -18.02 8.76 11.47
N THR A 239 -18.24 7.59 12.10
CA THR A 239 -18.77 7.45 13.47
C THR A 239 -17.81 6.72 14.38
N ARG A 240 -16.52 6.58 13.98
CA ARG A 240 -15.53 5.88 14.79
C ARG A 240 -15.34 6.55 16.16
N ASP A 241 -15.12 5.73 17.18
CA ASP A 241 -14.75 6.19 18.52
C ASP A 241 -13.34 6.81 18.55
N ILE A 242 -12.38 6.20 17.82
CA ILE A 242 -10.98 6.62 17.76
C ILE A 242 -10.50 6.51 16.30
N GLU A 243 -9.77 7.53 15.82
CA GLU A 243 -9.32 7.56 14.43
C GLU A 243 -8.24 6.51 14.12
N ALA A 244 -7.27 6.28 15.02
CA ALA A 244 -6.10 5.44 14.76
C ALA A 244 -6.33 3.93 14.96
N ALA A 245 -7.09 3.54 15.98
CA ALA A 245 -7.35 2.13 16.31
C ALA A 245 -8.79 1.97 16.80
N PRO A 246 -9.78 2.07 15.89
CA PRO A 246 -11.19 2.05 16.26
C PRO A 246 -11.60 0.73 16.93
N ASN A 247 -12.39 0.83 17.99
CA ASN A 247 -13.03 -0.33 18.60
C ASN A 247 -14.46 -0.49 18.08
N ARG A 248 -15.11 0.61 17.72
CA ARG A 248 -16.51 0.60 17.23
C ARG A 248 -16.76 1.75 16.27
N GLY A 249 -17.83 1.59 15.47
CA GLY A 249 -18.30 2.60 14.54
C GLY A 249 -18.06 2.25 13.08
N ILE A 250 -18.50 3.12 12.21
CA ILE A 250 -18.44 2.98 10.75
C ILE A 250 -17.58 4.10 10.19
N TRP A 251 -16.78 3.77 9.17
CA TRP A 251 -16.11 4.73 8.34
C TRP A 251 -16.30 4.37 6.87
N ALA A 252 -17.16 5.12 6.20
CA ALA A 252 -17.50 4.89 4.81
C ALA A 252 -17.11 6.09 3.94
N GLU A 253 -16.66 5.81 2.73
CA GLU A 253 -16.24 6.81 1.74
C GLU A 253 -16.76 6.40 0.36
N ALA A 254 -17.30 7.36 -0.37
CA ALA A 254 -17.68 7.19 -1.77
C ALA A 254 -17.28 8.43 -2.55
N TYR A 255 -16.47 8.27 -3.62
CA TYR A 255 -15.98 9.40 -4.38
C TYR A 255 -15.61 9.04 -5.82
N LEU A 256 -15.56 10.06 -6.65
CA LEU A 256 -15.03 10.02 -8.00
C LEU A 256 -13.62 10.61 -8.01
N ASN A 257 -12.75 10.02 -8.80
CA ASN A 257 -11.37 10.47 -9.01
C ASN A 257 -11.04 10.41 -10.50
N GLY A 258 -10.77 11.54 -11.12
CA GLY A 258 -10.59 11.64 -12.57
C GLY A 258 -9.35 12.42 -12.98
N ASN A 259 -8.61 11.92 -13.97
CA ASN A 259 -7.52 12.63 -14.61
C ASN A 259 -8.03 13.50 -15.75
N VAL A 260 -7.67 14.78 -15.75
CA VAL A 260 -8.13 15.77 -16.72
C VAL A 260 -7.07 16.15 -17.78
N LEU A 261 -5.84 15.64 -17.64
CA LEU A 261 -4.76 15.80 -18.62
C LEU A 261 -4.80 14.69 -19.68
N ALA A 262 -3.67 14.43 -20.35
CA ALA A 262 -3.50 13.31 -21.26
C ALA A 262 -3.94 11.98 -20.60
N HIS A 263 -4.45 11.03 -21.40
CA HIS A 263 -5.02 9.77 -20.91
C HIS A 263 -6.13 9.99 -19.86
N GLN A 264 -7.17 10.71 -20.26
CA GLN A 264 -8.31 11.01 -19.40
C GLN A 264 -9.02 9.73 -18.96
N TYR A 265 -9.35 9.67 -17.68
CA TYR A 265 -10.15 8.61 -17.10
C TYR A 265 -10.96 9.12 -15.91
N LEU A 266 -11.98 8.37 -15.55
CA LEU A 266 -12.77 8.59 -14.34
C LEU A 266 -12.88 7.26 -13.58
N LYS A 267 -12.49 7.26 -12.31
CA LYS A 267 -12.65 6.13 -11.38
C LYS A 267 -13.75 6.43 -10.37
N ALA A 268 -14.56 5.44 -10.08
CA ALA A 268 -15.43 5.41 -8.92
C ALA A 268 -14.78 4.56 -7.82
N CYS A 269 -14.85 5.04 -6.59
CA CYS A 269 -14.25 4.41 -5.42
C CYS A 269 -15.26 4.38 -4.28
N VAL A 270 -15.45 3.22 -3.67
CA VAL A 270 -16.32 3.02 -2.51
C VAL A 270 -15.60 2.19 -1.48
N TYR A 271 -15.60 2.65 -0.24
CA TYR A 271 -15.00 1.96 0.90
C TYR A 271 -15.98 1.99 2.06
N PHE A 272 -16.19 0.84 2.66
CA PHE A 272 -16.98 0.68 3.86
C PHE A 272 -16.16 -0.09 4.90
N ARG A 273 -15.94 0.52 6.05
CA ARG A 273 -15.23 -0.09 7.18
C ARG A 273 -16.14 -0.08 8.38
N HIS A 274 -16.24 -1.21 9.05
CA HIS A 274 -17.03 -1.35 10.26
C HIS A 274 -16.22 -2.03 11.35
N TYR A 275 -16.32 -1.50 12.53
CA TYR A 275 -15.64 -1.96 13.74
C TYR A 275 -16.71 -2.34 14.76
N VAL A 276 -16.68 -3.58 15.18
CA VAL A 276 -17.69 -4.17 16.10
C VAL A 276 -16.98 -4.64 17.35
N ASP A 277 -17.30 -4.01 18.45
CA ASP A 277 -16.86 -4.42 19.78
C ASP A 277 -17.60 -5.70 20.18
N ILE A 278 -16.86 -6.76 20.50
CA ILE A 278 -17.45 -8.07 20.89
C ILE A 278 -17.45 -8.12 22.41
N PRO A 279 -18.59 -8.17 23.09
CA PRO A 279 -18.68 -8.08 24.54
C PRO A 279 -18.28 -9.40 25.24
N ILE A 280 -17.05 -9.83 25.02
CA ILE A 280 -16.42 -11.01 25.67
C ILE A 280 -15.43 -10.53 26.72
N HIS A 281 -15.73 -9.74 27.63
CA HIS A 281 -14.93 -9.13 28.69
C HIS A 281 -13.59 -9.80 29.02
N ILE A 282 -12.59 -9.60 28.14
CA ILE A 282 -11.22 -10.02 28.38
C ILE A 282 -10.52 -8.93 29.21
N LYS A 283 -9.76 -9.33 30.25
CA LYS A 283 -9.04 -8.38 31.14
C LYS A 283 -8.22 -7.32 30.40
N ALA A 284 -7.70 -7.64 29.20
CA ALA A 284 -6.90 -6.71 28.40
C ALA A 284 -7.73 -5.79 27.49
N GLY A 285 -9.03 -5.97 27.43
CA GLY A 285 -9.99 -5.23 26.61
C GLY A 285 -10.79 -6.16 25.70
N ASP A 286 -12.01 -5.76 25.38
CA ASP A 286 -12.90 -6.57 24.55
C ASP A 286 -12.32 -6.76 23.14
N PRO A 287 -12.54 -7.93 22.51
CA PRO A 287 -12.13 -8.16 21.13
C PRO A 287 -12.91 -7.27 20.17
N VAL A 288 -12.27 -6.88 19.08
CA VAL A 288 -12.89 -6.09 18.02
C VAL A 288 -12.89 -6.88 16.72
N PHE A 289 -14.06 -7.09 16.14
CA PHE A 289 -14.15 -7.58 14.77
C PHE A 289 -14.19 -6.38 13.82
N ALA A 290 -13.16 -6.28 12.98
CA ALA A 290 -13.06 -5.22 12.00
C ALA A 290 -13.15 -5.80 10.59
N TYR A 291 -13.90 -5.14 9.70
CA TYR A 291 -13.93 -5.52 8.30
C TYR A 291 -14.01 -4.31 7.38
N ARG A 292 -13.44 -4.47 6.19
CA ARG A 292 -13.49 -3.49 5.10
C ARG A 292 -14.01 -4.16 3.84
N LEU A 293 -15.05 -3.57 3.26
CA LEU A 293 -15.48 -3.81 1.88
C LEU A 293 -15.02 -2.64 1.04
N ALA A 294 -14.38 -2.92 -0.06
CA ALA A 294 -13.82 -1.89 -0.91
C ALA A 294 -14.00 -2.24 -2.39
N TRP A 295 -14.24 -1.21 -3.19
CA TRP A 295 -14.33 -1.32 -4.64
C TRP A 295 -13.82 -0.04 -5.28
N GLN A 296 -13.04 -0.22 -6.34
CA GLN A 296 -12.72 0.85 -7.27
C GLN A 296 -12.78 0.35 -8.70
N GLN A 297 -13.20 1.20 -9.61
CA GLN A 297 -13.24 0.87 -11.03
C GLN A 297 -13.12 2.11 -11.91
N THR A 298 -12.36 2.02 -12.98
CA THR A 298 -12.37 3.00 -14.06
C THR A 298 -13.67 2.86 -14.84
N ILE A 299 -14.58 3.84 -14.68
CA ILE A 299 -15.92 3.83 -15.27
C ILE A 299 -15.95 4.54 -16.63
N ALA A 300 -14.99 5.43 -16.91
CA ALA A 300 -14.83 6.06 -18.21
C ALA A 300 -13.34 6.25 -18.51
N GLY A 301 -13.00 6.21 -19.81
CA GLY A 301 -11.61 6.29 -20.28
C GLY A 301 -10.81 5.03 -19.98
N GLN A 302 -9.48 5.17 -19.95
CA GLN A 302 -8.53 4.11 -19.65
C GLN A 302 -7.40 4.65 -18.80
N THR A 303 -7.09 3.97 -17.70
CA THR A 303 -6.01 4.38 -16.81
C THR A 303 -4.65 4.07 -17.47
N PRO A 304 -3.74 5.05 -17.64
CA PRO A 304 -2.43 4.78 -18.23
C PRO A 304 -1.56 3.89 -17.32
N LEU A 305 -0.53 3.24 -17.90
CA LEU A 305 0.38 2.35 -17.19
C LEU A 305 0.87 2.95 -15.87
N TYR A 306 1.31 4.20 -15.93
CA TYR A 306 1.92 4.87 -14.79
C TYR A 306 0.93 5.31 -13.70
N MET A 307 -0.38 5.21 -13.93
CA MET A 307 -1.42 5.52 -12.94
C MET A 307 -2.19 4.28 -12.46
N ILE A 308 -2.13 3.15 -13.18
CA ILE A 308 -2.95 1.96 -12.87
C ILE A 308 -2.56 1.30 -11.54
N GLN A 309 -1.30 1.45 -11.11
CA GLN A 309 -0.83 0.98 -9.81
C GLN A 309 -1.33 1.80 -8.62
N ASN A 310 -1.90 2.98 -8.88
CA ASN A 310 -2.38 3.83 -7.81
C ASN A 310 -3.72 3.33 -7.29
N VAL A 311 -3.74 2.95 -6.02
CA VAL A 311 -4.94 2.52 -5.29
C VAL A 311 -5.25 3.57 -4.24
N PRO A 312 -6.28 4.41 -4.46
CA PRO A 312 -6.74 5.33 -3.43
C PRO A 312 -7.35 4.54 -2.28
N LEU A 313 -6.86 4.72 -1.06
CA LEU A 313 -7.37 4.05 0.14
C LEU A 313 -8.16 4.97 1.04
N LEU A 314 -7.88 6.26 0.98
CA LEU A 314 -8.56 7.32 1.70
C LEU A 314 -8.71 8.49 0.77
N VAL A 315 -9.89 9.09 0.75
CA VAL A 315 -10.19 10.27 -0.07
C VAL A 315 -9.18 11.39 0.10
N GLN A 316 -8.68 11.57 1.30
CA GLN A 316 -7.88 12.74 1.60
C GLN A 316 -6.39 12.49 1.76
N ARG A 317 -5.98 11.35 2.28
CA ARG A 317 -4.64 11.24 2.87
C ARG A 317 -3.79 10.12 2.31
N ASN A 318 -4.38 9.06 1.82
CA ASN A 318 -3.62 7.88 1.55
C ASN A 318 -3.93 7.24 0.20
N MET A 319 -2.99 7.40 -0.70
CA MET A 319 -2.96 6.67 -1.96
C MET A 319 -1.64 5.91 -2.02
N ILE A 320 -1.74 4.62 -2.22
CA ILE A 320 -0.56 3.77 -2.44
C ILE A 320 -0.34 3.53 -3.93
N SER A 321 0.91 3.36 -4.32
CA SER A 321 1.32 3.04 -5.69
C SER A 321 1.90 1.63 -5.76
N GLU A 322 1.15 0.67 -5.22
CA GLU A 322 1.58 -0.74 -5.02
C GLU A 322 0.63 -1.73 -5.69
N GLY A 323 -0.33 -1.25 -6.49
CA GLY A 323 -1.38 -2.09 -7.06
C GLY A 323 -2.19 -2.83 -6.00
N PHE A 324 -2.83 -3.93 -6.39
CA PHE A 324 -3.46 -4.84 -5.43
C PHE A 324 -2.48 -5.96 -5.05
N GLY A 325 -2.29 -6.11 -3.76
CA GLY A 325 -1.28 -6.93 -3.09
C GLY A 325 -0.63 -6.16 -1.94
N SER A 326 0.29 -6.82 -1.22
CA SER A 326 0.99 -6.24 -0.08
C SER A 326 0.09 -5.94 1.13
N SER A 327 0.62 -5.21 2.11
CA SER A 327 -0.01 -4.98 3.41
C SER A 327 -1.27 -4.12 3.39
N ASN A 328 -1.48 -3.35 2.32
CA ASN A 328 -2.54 -2.34 2.29
C ASN A 328 -3.85 -2.81 1.63
N THR A 329 -3.82 -3.88 0.82
CA THR A 329 -4.99 -4.40 0.10
C THR A 329 -5.24 -5.88 0.41
N ILE A 330 -4.58 -6.80 -0.27
CA ILE A 330 -4.68 -8.25 -0.03
C ILE A 330 -3.34 -8.73 0.53
N ARG A 331 -3.28 -8.98 1.84
CA ARG A 331 -2.08 -9.55 2.49
C ARG A 331 -1.86 -10.97 1.97
N GLY A 332 -0.61 -11.40 1.85
CA GLY A 332 -0.28 -12.69 1.25
C GLY A 332 -0.01 -12.66 -0.26
N LEU A 333 -0.38 -11.59 -0.94
CA LEU A 333 0.08 -11.28 -2.30
C LEU A 333 1.32 -10.38 -2.27
N ARG A 334 2.10 -10.45 -3.33
CA ARG A 334 3.22 -9.54 -3.56
C ARG A 334 2.74 -8.15 -3.98
N GLU A 335 3.57 -7.15 -3.74
CA GLU A 335 3.37 -5.78 -4.22
C GLU A 335 3.18 -5.77 -5.74
N ASN A 336 2.21 -4.98 -6.23
CA ASN A 336 1.84 -4.87 -7.64
C ASN A 336 1.40 -6.17 -8.32
N ARG A 337 1.00 -7.17 -7.55
CA ARG A 337 0.67 -8.48 -8.12
C ARG A 337 -0.52 -8.45 -9.06
N ILE A 338 -1.48 -7.55 -8.82
CA ILE A 338 -2.64 -7.33 -9.68
C ILE A 338 -2.71 -5.85 -10.03
N LEU A 339 -2.55 -5.52 -11.32
CA LEU A 339 -2.79 -4.21 -11.91
C LEU A 339 -3.98 -4.32 -12.85
N THR A 340 -5.08 -3.65 -12.51
CA THR A 340 -6.36 -3.81 -13.22
C THR A 340 -7.19 -2.52 -13.19
N GLU A 341 -8.16 -2.41 -14.10
CA GLU A 341 -9.06 -1.25 -14.20
C GLU A 341 -10.21 -1.28 -13.17
N GLY A 342 -10.51 -2.44 -12.61
CA GLY A 342 -11.53 -2.57 -11.57
C GLY A 342 -11.26 -3.73 -10.64
N PHE A 343 -11.42 -3.49 -9.34
CA PHE A 343 -11.19 -4.47 -8.29
C PHE A 343 -12.12 -4.25 -7.11
N ALA A 344 -12.70 -5.33 -6.59
CA ALA A 344 -13.43 -5.34 -5.33
C ALA A 344 -12.71 -6.26 -4.33
N TRP A 345 -12.66 -5.85 -3.06
CA TRP A 345 -12.00 -6.67 -2.04
C TRP A 345 -12.63 -6.54 -0.66
N LEU A 346 -12.44 -7.60 0.12
CA LEU A 346 -12.83 -7.74 1.51
C LEU A 346 -11.55 -7.94 2.33
N ASN A 347 -11.44 -7.24 3.44
CA ASN A 347 -10.52 -7.56 4.52
C ASN A 347 -11.31 -7.79 5.79
N THR A 348 -10.99 -8.82 6.55
CA THR A 348 -11.55 -9.08 7.88
C THR A 348 -10.45 -9.36 8.87
N GLU A 349 -10.56 -8.87 10.08
CA GLU A 349 -9.65 -9.21 11.17
C GLU A 349 -10.34 -9.21 12.53
N LEU A 350 -9.96 -10.16 13.35
CA LEU A 350 -10.36 -10.22 14.76
C LEU A 350 -9.19 -9.69 15.60
N ARG A 351 -9.34 -8.50 16.18
CA ARG A 351 -8.33 -7.83 17.02
C ARG A 351 -8.53 -8.24 18.47
N VAL A 352 -7.60 -9.02 19.02
CA VAL A 352 -7.65 -9.51 20.39
C VAL A 352 -6.47 -9.00 21.18
N LYS A 353 -6.72 -8.13 22.15
CA LYS A 353 -5.71 -7.70 23.13
C LYS A 353 -5.45 -8.84 24.10
N ILE A 354 -4.20 -9.26 24.23
CA ILE A 354 -3.80 -10.38 25.09
C ILE A 354 -3.39 -9.86 26.47
N VAL A 355 -2.60 -8.79 26.51
CA VAL A 355 -2.04 -8.24 27.74
C VAL A 355 -1.86 -6.74 27.61
N ASN A 356 -2.15 -6.04 28.73
CA ASN A 356 -1.87 -4.64 28.94
C ASN A 356 -0.84 -4.49 30.06
N PHE A 357 0.11 -3.60 29.89
CA PHE A 357 1.10 -3.31 30.93
C PHE A 357 1.57 -1.86 30.84
N LYS A 358 2.12 -1.35 31.94
CA LYS A 358 2.81 -0.07 31.98
C LYS A 358 4.32 -0.31 32.00
N LEU A 359 5.06 0.40 31.16
CA LEU A 359 6.50 0.39 31.13
C LEU A 359 6.99 1.83 30.88
N PHE A 360 7.94 2.33 31.69
CA PHE A 360 8.44 3.72 31.63
C PHE A 360 7.32 4.77 31.57
N ASN A 361 6.31 4.62 32.43
CA ASN A 361 5.13 5.48 32.46
C ASN A 361 4.32 5.57 31.15
N GLN A 362 4.57 4.66 30.19
CA GLN A 362 3.78 4.52 28.98
C GLN A 362 2.87 3.29 29.10
N PHE A 363 1.69 3.39 28.51
CA PHE A 363 0.75 2.29 28.44
C PHE A 363 1.00 1.45 27.18
N PHE A 364 1.19 0.16 27.36
CA PHE A 364 1.39 -0.79 26.28
C PHE A 364 0.30 -1.85 26.24
N TYR A 365 -0.01 -2.32 25.05
CA TYR A 365 -0.71 -3.58 24.90
C TYR A 365 -0.07 -4.45 23.80
N ILE A 366 -0.23 -5.76 23.95
CA ILE A 366 0.06 -6.74 22.91
C ILE A 366 -1.26 -7.30 22.43
N ALA A 367 -1.44 -7.35 21.11
CA ALA A 367 -2.62 -7.92 20.48
C ALA A 367 -2.23 -8.91 19.37
N VAL A 368 -3.10 -9.86 19.12
CA VAL A 368 -3.07 -10.72 17.93
C VAL A 368 -4.27 -10.42 17.06
N ASN A 369 -4.09 -10.54 15.75
CA ASN A 369 -5.16 -10.36 14.80
C ASN A 369 -5.11 -11.44 13.71
N PRO A 370 -5.80 -12.59 13.87
CA PRO A 370 -6.10 -13.45 12.74
C PRO A 370 -6.95 -12.69 11.73
N PHE A 371 -6.70 -12.93 10.45
CA PHE A 371 -7.35 -12.22 9.37
C PHE A 371 -7.60 -13.10 8.15
N PHE A 372 -8.55 -12.66 7.33
CA PHE A 372 -8.85 -13.21 6.03
C PHE A 372 -9.08 -12.06 5.05
N ASP A 373 -8.42 -12.12 3.88
CA ASP A 373 -8.56 -11.16 2.81
C ASP A 373 -9.01 -11.89 1.54
N ALA A 374 -9.90 -11.26 0.76
CA ALA A 374 -10.34 -11.78 -0.53
C ALA A 374 -10.56 -10.64 -1.51
N GLY A 375 -10.41 -10.92 -2.80
CA GLY A 375 -10.63 -9.92 -3.84
C GLY A 375 -10.96 -10.53 -5.19
N ILE A 376 -11.54 -9.71 -6.06
CA ILE A 376 -12.01 -10.10 -7.37
C ILE A 376 -11.77 -8.96 -8.37
N ILE A 377 -11.29 -9.30 -9.56
CA ILE A 377 -11.18 -8.35 -10.67
C ILE A 377 -12.56 -8.12 -11.25
N THR A 378 -13.05 -6.87 -11.20
CA THR A 378 -14.36 -6.49 -11.74
C THR A 378 -14.27 -5.91 -13.15
N LYS A 379 -13.09 -5.40 -13.55
CA LYS A 379 -12.83 -4.91 -14.91
C LYS A 379 -11.36 -5.15 -15.27
N ALA A 380 -11.14 -5.89 -16.35
CA ALA A 380 -9.79 -6.16 -16.83
C ALA A 380 -9.13 -4.92 -17.43
N ALA A 381 -7.81 -4.79 -17.20
CA ALA A 381 -6.99 -3.82 -17.89
C ALA A 381 -6.52 -4.33 -19.25
N ARG A 382 -6.48 -3.45 -20.26
CA ARG A 382 -5.86 -3.71 -21.57
C ARG A 382 -6.44 -4.88 -22.39
N ALA A 383 -7.64 -5.37 -22.11
CA ALA A 383 -8.21 -6.55 -22.75
C ALA A 383 -8.16 -6.47 -24.29
N GLN A 384 -8.59 -5.34 -24.88
CA GLN A 384 -8.55 -5.14 -26.33
C GLN A 384 -7.13 -5.08 -26.90
N ALA A 385 -6.17 -4.53 -26.16
CA ALA A 385 -4.77 -4.46 -26.59
C ALA A 385 -4.15 -5.85 -26.63
N PHE A 386 -4.46 -6.71 -25.67
CA PHE A 386 -4.03 -8.12 -25.68
C PHE A 386 -4.60 -8.88 -26.88
N GLU A 387 -5.88 -8.72 -27.19
CA GLU A 387 -6.50 -9.40 -28.34
C GLU A 387 -5.88 -8.91 -29.67
N ARG A 388 -5.61 -7.61 -29.82
CA ARG A 388 -4.90 -7.09 -30.99
C ARG A 388 -3.48 -7.65 -31.09
N ALA A 389 -2.73 -7.68 -29.99
CA ALA A 389 -1.36 -8.21 -29.96
C ALA A 389 -1.33 -9.70 -30.32
N LYS A 390 -2.26 -10.49 -29.81
CA LYS A 390 -2.43 -11.91 -30.11
C LYS A 390 -2.69 -12.15 -31.60
N THR A 391 -3.55 -11.36 -32.22
CA THR A 391 -3.90 -11.50 -33.63
C THR A 391 -2.78 -11.06 -34.55
N ALA A 392 -2.14 -9.92 -34.27
CA ALA A 392 -1.12 -9.32 -35.13
C ALA A 392 0.26 -9.99 -35.00
N ASN A 393 0.57 -10.57 -33.84
CA ASN A 393 1.92 -11.06 -33.50
C ASN A 393 1.90 -12.50 -32.96
N ALA A 394 1.11 -13.38 -33.55
CA ALA A 394 0.85 -14.72 -33.03
C ALA A 394 2.14 -15.49 -32.67
N ALA A 395 3.17 -15.47 -33.51
CA ALA A 395 4.42 -16.18 -33.26
C ALA A 395 5.23 -15.60 -32.09
N THR A 396 5.25 -14.27 -31.94
CA THR A 396 5.93 -13.59 -30.83
C THR A 396 5.09 -13.59 -29.55
N PHE A 397 3.76 -13.61 -29.70
CA PHE A 397 2.83 -13.60 -28.60
C PHE A 397 2.66 -14.98 -27.95
N LEU A 398 2.89 -16.08 -28.68
CA LEU A 398 2.74 -17.43 -28.16
C LEU A 398 3.47 -17.70 -26.84
N PRO A 399 4.72 -17.26 -26.63
CA PRO A 399 5.38 -17.38 -25.34
C PRO A 399 4.77 -16.51 -24.24
N LEU A 400 4.12 -15.41 -24.63
CA LEU A 400 3.51 -14.42 -23.72
C LEU A 400 2.00 -14.64 -23.54
N SER A 401 1.36 -15.44 -24.41
CA SER A 401 -0.08 -15.78 -24.29
C SER A 401 -0.38 -16.48 -22.98
N SER A 402 0.61 -17.17 -22.43
CA SER A 402 0.56 -17.78 -21.12
C SER A 402 0.61 -16.77 -19.96
N ILE A 403 1.02 -15.54 -20.21
CA ILE A 403 1.16 -14.47 -19.22
C ILE A 403 -0.14 -13.69 -19.07
N TYR A 404 -1.02 -13.76 -20.08
CA TYR A 404 -2.33 -13.10 -20.06
C TYR A 404 -3.45 -14.11 -20.26
N ASP A 405 -4.34 -14.16 -19.29
CA ASP A 405 -5.57 -14.93 -19.37
C ASP A 405 -6.75 -14.06 -18.92
N ALA A 406 -7.53 -13.55 -19.90
CA ALA A 406 -8.72 -12.75 -19.64
C ALA A 406 -9.80 -13.52 -18.85
N SER A 407 -9.77 -14.85 -18.86
CA SER A 407 -10.72 -15.70 -18.13
C SER A 407 -10.57 -15.59 -16.61
N LYS A 408 -9.50 -14.98 -16.12
CA LYS A 408 -9.27 -14.75 -14.69
C LYS A 408 -10.05 -13.57 -14.11
N VAL A 409 -10.68 -12.77 -14.94
CA VAL A 409 -11.64 -11.76 -14.49
C VAL A 409 -12.85 -12.50 -13.88
N GLY A 410 -13.11 -12.23 -12.60
CA GLY A 410 -14.15 -12.93 -11.85
C GLY A 410 -13.66 -14.05 -10.92
N ASP A 411 -12.42 -14.51 -11.05
CA ASP A 411 -11.86 -15.45 -10.07
C ASP A 411 -11.63 -14.78 -8.72
N ILE A 412 -11.95 -15.48 -7.65
CA ILE A 412 -11.73 -14.99 -6.29
C ILE A 412 -10.31 -15.32 -5.86
N VAL A 413 -9.54 -14.28 -5.60
CA VAL A 413 -8.23 -14.37 -4.94
C VAL A 413 -8.42 -14.25 -3.44
N TYR A 414 -7.89 -15.17 -2.66
CA TYR A 414 -8.07 -15.14 -1.21
C TYR A 414 -6.82 -15.57 -0.46
N SER A 415 -6.67 -15.02 0.73
CA SER A 415 -5.55 -15.26 1.63
C SER A 415 -6.00 -15.26 3.07
N ALA A 416 -5.23 -15.89 3.94
CA ALA A 416 -5.41 -15.84 5.37
C ALA A 416 -4.06 -15.72 6.08
N GLY A 417 -4.12 -15.23 7.30
CA GLY A 417 -2.93 -15.03 8.09
C GLY A 417 -3.21 -14.59 9.51
N ALA A 418 -2.14 -14.21 10.19
CA ALA A 418 -2.22 -13.65 11.53
C ALA A 418 -1.16 -12.57 11.72
N GLY A 419 -1.47 -11.58 12.57
CA GLY A 419 -0.57 -10.53 12.97
C GLY A 419 -0.35 -10.51 14.48
N LEU A 420 0.84 -10.03 14.86
CA LEU A 420 1.18 -9.62 16.21
C LEU A 420 1.34 -8.11 16.23
N LYS A 421 0.65 -7.45 17.15
CA LYS A 421 0.69 -5.99 17.32
C LYS A 421 1.24 -5.65 18.70
N ILE A 422 2.11 -4.65 18.74
CA ILE A 422 2.58 -4.03 19.97
C ILE A 422 2.23 -2.55 19.87
N ALA A 423 1.35 -2.09 20.73
CA ALA A 423 0.92 -0.70 20.74
C ALA A 423 1.42 0.04 21.97
N MET A 424 1.79 1.29 21.78
CA MET A 424 2.14 2.23 22.83
C MET A 424 1.16 3.42 22.80
N ASN A 425 0.52 3.70 23.94
CA ASN A 425 -0.44 4.80 24.11
C ASN A 425 -1.57 4.82 23.07
N GLN A 426 -1.97 3.66 22.53
CA GLN A 426 -3.02 3.46 21.53
C GLN A 426 -2.77 4.05 20.13
N ASN A 427 -1.79 4.94 19.97
CA ASN A 427 -1.55 5.69 18.73
C ASN A 427 -0.32 5.21 17.95
N PHE A 428 0.63 4.55 18.60
CA PHE A 428 1.82 4.00 17.97
C PHE A 428 1.77 2.48 18.03
N ILE A 429 1.54 1.84 16.89
CA ILE A 429 1.34 0.40 16.78
C ILE A 429 2.39 -0.16 15.83
N ILE A 430 3.23 -1.08 16.32
CA ILE A 430 4.13 -1.89 15.50
C ILE A 430 3.40 -3.20 15.17
N SER A 431 3.45 -3.59 13.92
CA SER A 431 2.75 -4.73 13.36
C SER A 431 3.72 -5.70 12.70
N ALA A 432 3.65 -6.97 13.05
CA ALA A 432 4.29 -8.06 12.31
C ALA A 432 3.22 -9.03 11.83
N GLU A 433 3.10 -9.23 10.53
CA GLU A 433 2.04 -10.02 9.90
C GLU A 433 2.62 -11.13 9.04
N PHE A 434 1.95 -12.28 9.06
CA PHE A 434 2.25 -13.46 8.27
C PHE A 434 0.98 -13.86 7.52
N ALA A 435 1.10 -14.07 6.22
CA ALA A 435 -0.03 -14.44 5.38
C ALA A 435 0.36 -15.42 4.29
N LYS A 436 -0.62 -16.17 3.81
CA LYS A 436 -0.48 -17.03 2.64
C LYS A 436 -1.69 -16.82 1.71
N CYS A 437 -1.42 -16.69 0.42
CA CYS A 437 -2.42 -16.74 -0.62
C CYS A 437 -2.76 -18.20 -0.93
N PHE A 438 -4.03 -18.54 -0.99
CA PHE A 438 -4.51 -19.89 -1.32
C PHE A 438 -4.99 -20.02 -2.76
N TYR A 439 -5.03 -18.92 -3.51
CA TYR A 439 -5.26 -18.97 -4.95
C TYR A 439 -3.94 -19.32 -5.65
N LYS A 440 -3.80 -20.58 -6.06
CA LYS A 440 -2.55 -21.15 -6.61
C LYS A 440 -1.85 -20.29 -7.67
N PRO A 441 -2.54 -19.71 -8.65
CA PRO A 441 -1.88 -18.91 -9.67
C PRO A 441 -1.13 -17.68 -9.13
N LEU A 442 -1.47 -17.21 -7.94
CA LEU A 442 -0.86 -16.02 -7.32
C LEU A 442 -0.10 -16.35 -6.02
N ASP A 443 -0.05 -17.62 -5.62
CA ASP A 443 0.66 -18.06 -4.43
C ASP A 443 2.18 -17.86 -4.61
N ALA A 444 2.76 -17.05 -3.76
CA ALA A 444 4.19 -16.77 -3.71
C ALA A 444 4.84 -17.30 -2.42
N GLY A 445 4.21 -18.28 -1.77
CA GLY A 445 4.64 -18.82 -0.49
C GLY A 445 4.22 -17.95 0.69
N LEU A 446 4.97 -18.03 1.78
CA LEU A 446 4.71 -17.25 2.98
C LEU A 446 5.07 -15.78 2.75
N TRP A 447 4.07 -14.92 2.91
CA TRP A 447 4.27 -13.47 2.92
C TRP A 447 4.53 -12.98 4.35
N ILE A 448 5.47 -12.07 4.51
CA ILE A 448 5.83 -11.46 5.80
C ILE A 448 5.91 -9.95 5.60
N GLY A 449 5.24 -9.21 6.46
CA GLY A 449 5.30 -7.76 6.52
C GLY A 449 5.50 -7.28 7.96
N ILE A 450 6.38 -6.31 8.16
CA ILE A 450 6.53 -5.57 9.40
C ILE A 450 6.27 -4.11 9.10
N GLY A 451 5.34 -3.50 9.78
CA GLY A 451 4.91 -2.13 9.50
C GLY A 451 4.39 -1.41 10.75
N ILE A 452 3.76 -0.28 10.51
CA ILE A 452 3.17 0.56 11.54
C ILE A 452 1.65 0.61 11.31
N ASN A 453 0.88 0.63 12.40
CA ASN A 453 -0.57 0.68 12.47
C ASN A 453 -1.30 -0.62 12.05
N TYR A 454 -2.62 -0.61 12.18
CA TYR A 454 -3.51 -1.59 11.56
C TYR A 454 -3.67 -1.28 10.06
N GLN A 455 -4.10 -2.27 9.30
CA GLN A 455 -4.29 -2.12 7.86
C GLN A 455 -5.41 -1.10 7.53
N PHE A 456 -6.46 -1.04 8.33
CA PHE A 456 -7.60 -0.16 8.15
C PHE A 456 -8.27 0.19 9.47
#